data_79a896ad59ece81e0c0cfff5ecc959ad
#
_entry.id   79a896ad59ece81e0c0cfff5ecc959ad
#
_cell.length_a   1.000
_cell.length_b   1.000
_cell.length_c   1.000
_cell.angle_alpha   90.00
_cell.angle_beta   90.00
_cell.angle_gamma   90.00
#
_symmetry.space_group_name_H-M   'P 1'
#
loop_
_entity.id
_entity.type
_entity.pdbx_description
1 polymer ?
#
loop_
_entity_poly.entity_id
_entity_poly.type
_entity_poly.pdbx_seq_one_letter_code
_entity_poly.pdbx_strand_id
1 'polypeptide(L)'
;MRYVITFFFFVFVFSPYNLLASTKSNIIENLNNTENLSFKFKQHISDKTQEGNCIIEYPKKIYCKYEKSKKILVSNGKKLVIQNFKNNQYYIYPIEKTALNLILDKNFLLEKIKKSDGDIIDEKYLRFKFVEGDYQINIFFDIFSYNIIGWQNIDIYQNLVITYLFDLKKNINVTKNQFRLPNPTNN
;
A
#
# COMPACT_ATOMS: atom_id res chain seq x y z
N MET A 1 -42.38 -29.44 48.44
CA MET A 1 -41.15 -28.61 48.20
C MET A 1 -40.84 -28.62 46.72
N ARG A 2 -41.17 -27.50 46.03
CA ARG A 2 -40.87 -27.35 44.55
C ARG A 2 -39.62 -26.56 44.41
N TYR A 3 -38.57 -27.17 43.89
CA TYR A 3 -37.31 -26.47 43.54
C TYR A 3 -37.49 -25.76 42.19
N VAL A 4 -37.39 -24.43 42.18
CA VAL A 4 -37.32 -23.62 40.96
C VAL A 4 -35.87 -23.55 40.59
N ILE A 5 -35.46 -24.26 39.50
CA ILE A 5 -34.12 -24.17 38.93
C ILE A 5 -34.10 -22.95 38.02
N THR A 6 -33.45 -21.87 38.46
CA THR A 6 -33.26 -20.66 37.64
C THR A 6 -32.06 -20.93 36.73
N PHE A 7 -32.34 -21.14 35.44
CA PHE A 7 -31.33 -21.31 34.42
C PHE A 7 -30.73 -19.93 34.05
N PHE A 8 -29.52 -19.65 34.47
CA PHE A 8 -28.80 -18.40 34.16
C PHE A 8 -28.23 -18.50 32.74
N PHE A 9 -28.93 -17.85 31.78
CA PHE A 9 -28.45 -17.79 30.39
C PHE A 9 -27.33 -16.76 30.31
N PHE A 10 -26.05 -17.26 30.26
CA PHE A 10 -24.89 -16.42 30.09
C PHE A 10 -24.77 -16.03 28.62
N VAL A 11 -25.28 -14.82 28.26
CA VAL A 11 -25.15 -14.27 26.92
C VAL A 11 -23.68 -13.83 26.74
N PHE A 12 -22.92 -14.63 26.01
CA PHE A 12 -21.58 -14.24 25.56
C PHE A 12 -21.74 -13.13 24.50
N VAL A 13 -21.60 -11.88 24.92
CA VAL A 13 -21.53 -10.73 24.01
C VAL A 13 -20.17 -10.76 23.33
N PHE A 14 -20.09 -11.33 22.12
CA PHE A 14 -18.91 -11.20 21.27
C PHE A 14 -18.73 -9.73 20.89
N SER A 15 -17.79 -9.04 21.53
CA SER A 15 -17.49 -7.65 21.26
C SER A 15 -16.70 -7.53 19.94
N PRO A 16 -17.19 -6.77 18.92
CA PRO A 16 -16.50 -6.58 17.65
C PRO A 16 -15.13 -5.87 17.80
N TYR A 17 -14.91 -5.21 18.93
CA TYR A 17 -13.64 -4.53 19.23
C TYR A 17 -12.41 -5.46 19.30
N ASN A 18 -12.60 -6.72 19.69
CA ASN A 18 -11.52 -7.69 19.76
C ASN A 18 -11.00 -8.11 18.38
N LEU A 19 -11.87 -8.17 17.38
CA LEU A 19 -11.49 -8.53 16.01
C LEU A 19 -10.62 -7.45 15.36
N LEU A 20 -10.99 -6.19 15.52
CA LEU A 20 -10.25 -5.07 14.94
C LEU A 20 -8.84 -4.94 15.55
N ALA A 21 -8.73 -5.05 16.87
CA ALA A 21 -7.45 -4.98 17.58
C ALA A 21 -6.52 -6.12 17.16
N SER A 22 -7.03 -7.35 17.04
CA SER A 22 -6.28 -8.52 16.57
C SER A 22 -5.82 -8.36 15.11
N THR A 23 -6.72 -7.93 14.21
CA THR A 23 -6.39 -7.69 12.79
C THR A 23 -5.31 -6.62 12.63
N LYS A 24 -5.42 -5.51 13.36
CA LYS A 24 -4.42 -4.44 13.36
C LYS A 24 -3.04 -4.93 13.83
N SER A 25 -2.99 -5.72 14.90
CA SER A 25 -1.75 -6.32 15.41
C SER A 25 -1.08 -7.21 14.37
N ASN A 26 -1.86 -8.07 13.71
CA ASN A 26 -1.37 -8.98 12.68
C ASN A 26 -0.87 -8.22 11.42
N ILE A 27 -1.53 -7.13 11.03
CA ILE A 27 -1.05 -6.25 9.95
C ILE A 27 0.29 -5.62 10.31
N ILE A 28 0.44 -5.12 11.54
CA ILE A 28 1.70 -4.54 12.03
C ILE A 28 2.81 -5.58 12.01
N GLU A 29 2.56 -6.79 12.49
CA GLU A 29 3.53 -7.89 12.48
C GLU A 29 3.90 -8.28 11.05
N ASN A 30 2.91 -8.47 10.16
CA ASN A 30 3.12 -8.79 8.77
C ASN A 30 3.96 -7.73 8.04
N LEU A 31 3.68 -6.45 8.28
CA LEU A 31 4.44 -5.34 7.70
C LEU A 31 5.86 -5.26 8.27
N ASN A 32 6.06 -5.50 9.57
CA ASN A 32 7.38 -5.56 10.19
C ASN A 32 8.26 -6.64 9.53
N ASN A 33 7.70 -7.81 9.27
CA ASN A 33 8.39 -8.97 8.68
C ASN A 33 8.54 -8.85 7.14
N THR A 34 8.11 -7.74 6.54
CA THR A 34 8.22 -7.52 5.10
C THR A 34 9.36 -6.57 4.78
N GLU A 35 10.40 -7.06 4.12
CA GLU A 35 11.54 -6.26 3.65
C GLU A 35 11.30 -5.72 2.25
N ASN A 36 10.69 -6.53 1.40
CA ASN A 36 10.35 -6.18 0.03
C ASN A 36 9.07 -6.87 -0.44
N LEU A 37 8.47 -6.31 -1.50
CA LEU A 37 7.24 -6.79 -2.13
C LEU A 37 7.42 -6.84 -3.64
N SER A 38 6.96 -7.90 -4.28
CA SER A 38 6.72 -7.95 -5.71
C SER A 38 5.24 -8.19 -5.97
N PHE A 39 4.64 -7.46 -6.89
CA PHE A 39 3.22 -7.56 -7.19
C PHE A 39 2.90 -7.09 -8.61
N LYS A 40 1.78 -7.54 -9.13
CA LYS A 40 1.10 -6.90 -10.26
C LYS A 40 0.19 -5.81 -9.74
N PHE A 41 -0.02 -4.78 -10.53
CA PHE A 41 -0.96 -3.73 -10.18
C PHE A 41 -1.92 -3.40 -11.31
N LYS A 42 -3.09 -2.91 -10.92
CA LYS A 42 -4.05 -2.23 -11.78
C LYS A 42 -4.36 -0.87 -11.16
N GLN A 43 -4.14 0.18 -11.91
CA GLN A 43 -4.31 1.56 -11.46
C GLN A 43 -5.35 2.28 -12.30
N HIS A 44 -6.31 2.90 -11.64
CA HIS A 44 -7.30 3.77 -12.26
C HIS A 44 -6.99 5.22 -11.94
N ILE A 45 -6.95 6.07 -12.97
CA ILE A 45 -6.75 7.52 -12.88
C ILE A 45 -7.78 8.15 -13.79
N SER A 46 -8.82 8.77 -13.22
CA SER A 46 -9.99 9.25 -13.98
C SER A 46 -10.57 8.11 -14.85
N ASP A 47 -10.63 8.27 -16.16
CA ASP A 47 -11.11 7.30 -17.16
C ASP A 47 -10.03 6.34 -17.67
N LYS A 48 -8.77 6.50 -17.22
CA LYS A 48 -7.64 5.69 -17.70
C LYS A 48 -7.31 4.56 -16.76
N THR A 49 -7.09 3.38 -17.32
CA THR A 49 -6.57 2.22 -16.60
C THR A 49 -5.16 1.89 -17.06
N GLN A 50 -4.25 1.69 -16.10
CA GLN A 50 -2.87 1.29 -16.32
C GLN A 50 -2.60 0.00 -15.52
N GLU A 51 -1.81 -0.89 -16.10
CA GLU A 51 -1.43 -2.16 -15.51
C GLU A 51 0.07 -2.38 -15.63
N GLY A 52 0.64 -3.18 -14.73
CA GLY A 52 2.06 -3.49 -14.75
C GLY A 52 2.50 -4.29 -13.54
N ASN A 53 3.82 -4.35 -13.39
CA ASN A 53 4.45 -5.08 -12.31
C ASN A 53 5.34 -4.12 -11.52
N CYS A 54 5.35 -4.27 -10.19
CA CYS A 54 6.21 -3.49 -9.30
C CYS A 54 7.01 -4.39 -8.36
N ILE A 55 8.18 -3.88 -7.97
CA ILE A 55 8.96 -4.35 -6.84
C ILE A 55 9.18 -3.16 -5.92
N ILE A 56 8.87 -3.31 -4.65
CA ILE A 56 9.18 -2.37 -3.58
C ILE A 56 10.25 -3.00 -2.69
N GLU A 57 11.24 -2.22 -2.28
CA GLU A 57 12.19 -2.55 -1.21
C GLU A 57 12.19 -1.41 -0.20
N TYR A 58 11.85 -1.74 1.02
CA TYR A 58 11.83 -0.77 2.11
C TYR A 58 13.25 -0.43 2.60
N PRO A 59 13.53 0.81 2.94
CA PRO A 59 12.67 1.99 2.75
C PRO A 59 12.79 2.63 1.36
N LYS A 60 11.69 3.17 0.85
CA LYS A 60 11.61 4.19 -0.22
C LYS A 60 12.08 3.79 -1.61
N LYS A 61 12.41 2.52 -1.86
CA LYS A 61 12.78 2.05 -3.19
C LYS A 61 11.60 1.38 -3.87
N ILE A 62 11.40 1.67 -5.15
CA ILE A 62 10.37 1.06 -6.00
C ILE A 62 10.87 0.98 -7.44
N TYR A 63 10.52 -0.08 -8.12
CA TYR A 63 10.63 -0.23 -9.56
C TYR A 63 9.31 -0.74 -10.11
N CYS A 64 8.66 0.02 -11.01
CA CYS A 64 7.46 -0.39 -11.70
C CYS A 64 7.68 -0.34 -13.21
N LYS A 65 7.22 -1.39 -13.90
CA LYS A 65 7.15 -1.46 -15.35
C LYS A 65 5.69 -1.53 -15.77
N TYR A 66 5.26 -0.56 -16.56
CA TYR A 66 3.90 -0.47 -17.12
C TYR A 66 3.80 -1.25 -18.43
N GLU A 67 2.77 -2.07 -18.58
CA GLU A 67 2.68 -3.00 -19.73
C GLU A 67 2.43 -2.30 -21.06
N LYS A 68 1.42 -1.42 -21.13
CA LYS A 68 0.96 -0.82 -22.41
C LYS A 68 1.66 0.48 -22.79
N SER A 69 2.21 1.21 -21.83
CA SER A 69 2.69 2.59 -22.04
C SER A 69 4.19 2.69 -22.25
N LYS A 70 4.94 1.58 -22.25
CA LYS A 70 6.41 1.57 -22.28
C LYS A 70 7.02 2.54 -21.24
N LYS A 71 6.35 2.68 -20.10
CA LYS A 71 6.72 3.57 -19.00
C LYS A 71 7.35 2.75 -17.87
N ILE A 72 8.36 3.32 -17.25
CA ILE A 72 8.90 2.82 -15.97
C ILE A 72 8.81 3.93 -14.92
N LEU A 73 8.69 3.51 -13.68
CA LEU A 73 8.77 4.36 -12.49
C LEU A 73 9.81 3.72 -11.56
N VAL A 74 10.83 4.49 -11.19
CA VAL A 74 11.95 3.99 -10.37
C VAL A 74 12.25 4.98 -9.26
N SER A 75 12.34 4.49 -8.02
CA SER A 75 12.95 5.24 -6.92
C SER A 75 14.14 4.50 -6.33
N ASN A 76 15.22 5.22 -6.08
CA ASN A 76 16.40 4.72 -5.38
C ASN A 76 16.40 5.04 -3.88
N GLY A 77 15.28 5.52 -3.35
CA GLY A 77 15.12 5.97 -1.96
C GLY A 77 15.32 7.47 -1.75
N LYS A 78 15.86 8.20 -2.73
CA LYS A 78 16.07 9.67 -2.68
C LYS A 78 15.34 10.38 -3.80
N LYS A 79 15.43 9.87 -5.00
CA LYS A 79 14.83 10.43 -6.21
C LYS A 79 13.86 9.42 -6.82
N LEU A 80 12.75 9.92 -7.32
CA LEU A 80 11.77 9.20 -8.12
C LEU A 80 11.92 9.65 -9.58
N VAL A 81 12.09 8.70 -10.48
CA VAL A 81 12.14 8.93 -11.93
C VAL A 81 10.95 8.26 -12.58
N ILE A 82 10.28 8.98 -13.47
CA ILE A 82 9.27 8.44 -14.39
C ILE A 82 9.82 8.63 -15.79
N GLN A 83 10.05 7.56 -16.52
CA GLN A 83 10.49 7.59 -17.90
C GLN A 83 9.47 6.90 -18.80
N ASN A 84 9.05 7.59 -19.85
CA ASN A 84 8.18 7.06 -20.87
C ASN A 84 8.94 6.99 -22.20
N PHE A 85 9.26 5.77 -22.62
CA PHE A 85 10.05 5.50 -23.84
C PHE A 85 9.25 5.70 -25.13
N LYS A 86 7.91 5.86 -25.06
CA LYS A 86 7.08 6.09 -26.25
C LYS A 86 7.20 7.52 -26.77
N ASN A 87 7.37 8.48 -25.87
CA ASN A 87 7.40 9.91 -26.18
C ASN A 87 8.63 10.63 -25.60
N ASN A 88 9.65 9.87 -25.19
CA ASN A 88 10.90 10.36 -24.62
C ASN A 88 10.75 11.28 -23.40
N GLN A 89 9.63 11.18 -22.68
CA GLN A 89 9.41 11.97 -21.47
C GLN A 89 10.21 11.40 -20.29
N TYR A 90 10.93 12.27 -19.59
CA TYR A 90 11.71 11.97 -18.43
C TYR A 90 11.43 12.99 -17.32
N TYR A 91 10.90 12.51 -16.19
CA TYR A 91 10.59 13.35 -15.05
C TYR A 91 11.36 12.85 -13.83
N ILE A 92 11.88 13.78 -13.03
CA ILE A 92 12.61 13.47 -11.80
C ILE A 92 12.08 14.32 -10.65
N TYR A 93 11.80 13.67 -9.52
CA TYR A 93 11.26 14.29 -8.31
C TYR A 93 12.04 13.82 -7.08
N PRO A 94 12.24 14.66 -6.06
CA PRO A 94 12.56 14.17 -4.72
C PRO A 94 11.44 13.25 -4.25
N ILE A 95 11.76 12.06 -3.71
CA ILE A 95 10.73 11.07 -3.31
C ILE A 95 9.82 11.63 -2.21
N GLU A 96 10.36 12.40 -1.28
CA GLU A 96 9.64 13.03 -0.18
C GLU A 96 8.59 14.05 -0.64
N LYS A 97 8.68 14.55 -1.86
CA LYS A 97 7.68 15.42 -2.49
C LYS A 97 6.66 14.66 -3.33
N THR A 98 6.41 13.41 -2.99
CA THR A 98 5.44 12.55 -3.69
C THR A 98 4.58 11.78 -2.69
N ALA A 99 3.32 11.51 -3.02
CA ALA A 99 2.45 10.65 -2.21
C ALA A 99 3.02 9.23 -2.01
N LEU A 100 3.85 8.75 -2.95
CA LEU A 100 4.52 7.45 -2.85
C LEU A 100 5.45 7.36 -1.64
N ASN A 101 6.01 8.47 -1.18
CA ASN A 101 6.84 8.48 0.03
C ASN A 101 6.11 7.88 1.23
N LEU A 102 4.82 8.17 1.38
CA LEU A 102 3.99 7.69 2.49
C LEU A 102 3.79 6.16 2.46
N ILE A 103 3.74 5.57 1.26
CA ILE A 103 3.57 4.12 1.07
C ILE A 103 4.91 3.38 1.22
N LEU A 104 5.97 4.00 0.74
CA LEU A 104 7.30 3.39 0.66
C LEU A 104 8.12 3.56 1.95
N ASP A 105 7.64 4.34 2.90
CA ASP A 105 8.26 4.47 4.22
C ASP A 105 7.57 3.55 5.22
N LYS A 106 8.14 2.34 5.40
CA LYS A 106 7.60 1.33 6.33
C LYS A 106 7.46 1.84 7.76
N ASN A 107 8.43 2.61 8.24
CA ASN A 107 8.40 3.13 9.61
C ASN A 107 7.26 4.14 9.80
N PHE A 108 7.07 5.01 8.81
CA PHE A 108 5.92 5.93 8.78
C PHE A 108 4.60 5.16 8.82
N LEU A 109 4.43 4.13 7.96
CA LEU A 109 3.23 3.31 7.93
C LEU A 109 2.95 2.65 9.29
N LEU A 110 3.96 2.02 9.88
CA LEU A 110 3.84 1.36 11.18
C LEU A 110 3.45 2.34 12.29
N GLU A 111 4.05 3.52 12.31
CA GLU A 111 3.74 4.55 13.29
C GLU A 111 2.28 5.03 13.15
N LYS A 112 1.86 5.34 11.92
CA LYS A 112 0.49 5.82 11.65
C LYS A 112 -0.56 4.74 11.91
N ILE A 113 -0.32 3.48 11.52
CA ILE A 113 -1.21 2.35 11.79
C ILE A 113 -1.36 2.15 13.31
N LYS A 114 -0.29 2.21 14.08
CA LYS A 114 -0.34 2.07 15.55
C LYS A 114 -1.25 3.11 16.20
N LYS A 115 -1.25 4.34 15.68
CA LYS A 115 -2.00 5.49 16.21
C LYS A 115 -3.43 5.64 15.65
N SER A 116 -3.80 4.83 14.67
CA SER A 116 -5.10 4.89 13.99
C SER A 116 -5.92 3.63 14.29
N ASP A 117 -7.24 3.75 14.41
CA ASP A 117 -8.10 2.59 14.60
C ASP A 117 -8.39 1.90 13.25
N GLY A 118 -8.46 2.65 12.17
CA GLY A 118 -8.86 2.15 10.86
C GLY A 118 -10.36 1.89 10.76
N ASP A 119 -10.82 1.60 9.56
CA ASP A 119 -12.22 1.29 9.26
C ASP A 119 -12.31 -0.06 8.53
N ILE A 120 -13.20 -0.96 8.98
CA ILE A 120 -13.51 -2.19 8.26
C ILE A 120 -14.46 -1.85 7.11
N ILE A 121 -14.09 -2.26 5.89
CA ILE A 121 -14.86 -2.08 4.67
C ILE A 121 -15.28 -3.45 4.16
N ASP A 122 -16.59 -3.62 3.90
CA ASP A 122 -17.22 -4.83 3.34
C ASP A 122 -16.82 -6.13 4.08
N GLU A 123 -16.52 -6.05 5.37
CA GLU A 123 -16.08 -7.18 6.21
C GLU A 123 -14.85 -7.93 5.67
N LYS A 124 -14.09 -7.30 4.77
CA LYS A 124 -12.95 -7.90 4.05
C LYS A 124 -11.67 -7.10 4.17
N TYR A 125 -11.77 -5.78 4.32
CA TYR A 125 -10.62 -4.90 4.25
C TYR A 125 -10.56 -3.99 5.46
N LEU A 126 -9.35 -3.77 5.97
CA LEU A 126 -9.08 -2.73 6.96
C LEU A 126 -8.42 -1.55 6.25
N ARG A 127 -9.10 -0.41 6.27
CA ARG A 127 -8.63 0.84 5.67
C ARG A 127 -8.02 1.73 6.73
N PHE A 128 -6.84 2.27 6.43
CA PHE A 128 -6.23 3.37 7.19
C PHE A 128 -6.17 4.62 6.32
N LYS A 129 -6.62 5.74 6.86
CA LYS A 129 -6.55 7.04 6.23
C LYS A 129 -5.44 7.86 6.88
N PHE A 130 -4.49 8.33 6.08
CA PHE A 130 -3.40 9.18 6.52
C PHE A 130 -3.41 10.50 5.76
N VAL A 131 -3.11 11.57 6.49
CA VAL A 131 -2.91 12.92 5.95
C VAL A 131 -1.56 13.40 6.44
N GLU A 132 -0.69 13.83 5.51
CA GLU A 132 0.63 14.38 5.83
C GLU A 132 0.92 15.53 4.88
N GLY A 133 0.92 16.77 5.42
CA GLY A 133 0.95 17.97 4.61
C GLY A 133 -0.21 18.01 3.61
N ASP A 134 0.11 18.18 2.34
CA ASP A 134 -0.86 18.23 1.24
C ASP A 134 -1.26 16.83 0.71
N TYR A 135 -0.67 15.77 1.25
CA TYR A 135 -0.92 14.40 0.77
C TYR A 135 -1.95 13.71 1.64
N GLN A 136 -2.98 13.18 0.99
CA GLN A 136 -3.95 12.27 1.60
C GLN A 136 -3.83 10.91 0.93
N ILE A 137 -3.78 9.85 1.74
CA ILE A 137 -3.73 8.47 1.26
C ILE A 137 -4.65 7.59 2.11
N ASN A 138 -5.38 6.71 1.44
CA ASN A 138 -6.07 5.57 2.05
C ASN A 138 -5.32 4.30 1.66
N ILE A 139 -4.94 3.49 2.64
CA ILE A 139 -4.27 2.21 2.42
C ILE A 139 -5.19 1.10 2.90
N PHE A 140 -5.30 0.04 2.10
CA PHE A 140 -6.19 -1.08 2.36
C PHE A 140 -5.38 -2.35 2.60
N PHE A 141 -5.76 -3.06 3.65
CA PHE A 141 -5.23 -4.37 3.99
C PHE A 141 -6.34 -5.40 3.97
N ASP A 142 -6.05 -6.59 3.50
CA ASP A 142 -6.95 -7.74 3.61
C ASP A 142 -6.94 -8.25 5.06
N ILE A 143 -8.13 -8.46 5.66
CA ILE A 143 -8.25 -8.85 7.08
C ILE A 143 -7.90 -10.31 7.36
N PHE A 144 -7.76 -11.15 6.33
CA PHE A 144 -7.43 -12.57 6.44
C PHE A 144 -5.95 -12.83 6.21
N SER A 145 -5.39 -12.27 5.13
CA SER A 145 -3.97 -12.42 4.79
C SER A 145 -3.07 -11.35 5.41
N TYR A 146 -3.67 -10.26 5.93
CA TYR A 146 -2.99 -9.09 6.50
C TYR A 146 -2.05 -8.37 5.51
N ASN A 147 -2.19 -8.66 4.24
CA ASN A 147 -1.39 -8.05 3.18
C ASN A 147 -1.99 -6.73 2.73
N ILE A 148 -1.12 -5.82 2.31
CA ILE A 148 -1.55 -4.64 1.56
C ILE A 148 -2.14 -5.10 0.22
N ILE A 149 -3.34 -4.60 -0.10
CA ILE A 149 -4.06 -4.94 -1.34
C ILE A 149 -4.26 -3.74 -2.25
N GLY A 150 -3.89 -2.54 -1.79
CA GLY A 150 -4.00 -1.34 -2.59
C GLY A 150 -3.99 -0.07 -1.78
N TRP A 151 -4.06 1.01 -2.52
CA TRP A 151 -4.18 2.36 -1.94
C TRP A 151 -4.93 3.29 -2.88
N GLN A 152 -5.40 4.39 -2.30
CA GLN A 152 -5.98 5.52 -2.99
C GLN A 152 -5.26 6.79 -2.57
N ASN A 153 -4.97 7.65 -3.51
CA ASN A 153 -4.42 8.99 -3.25
C ASN A 153 -4.96 9.99 -4.27
N ILE A 154 -4.80 11.26 -3.96
CA ILE A 154 -5.05 12.35 -4.92
C ILE A 154 -3.72 12.71 -5.58
N ASP A 155 -3.69 12.83 -6.89
CA ASP A 155 -2.52 13.29 -7.63
C ASP A 155 -2.42 14.82 -7.67
N ILE A 156 -1.34 15.34 -8.25
CA ILE A 156 -1.10 16.79 -8.36
C ILE A 156 -2.12 17.53 -9.22
N TYR A 157 -2.90 16.80 -10.04
CA TYR A 157 -3.97 17.33 -10.88
C TYR A 157 -5.35 17.17 -10.25
N GLN A 158 -5.41 16.83 -8.96
CA GLN A 158 -6.64 16.56 -8.19
C GLN A 158 -7.44 15.35 -8.69
N ASN A 159 -6.83 14.44 -9.44
CA ASN A 159 -7.47 13.18 -9.81
C ASN A 159 -7.36 12.16 -8.69
N LEU A 160 -8.44 11.43 -8.47
CA LEU A 160 -8.40 10.23 -7.64
C LEU A 160 -7.63 9.12 -8.36
N VAL A 161 -6.57 8.64 -7.73
CA VAL A 161 -5.77 7.51 -8.18
C VAL A 161 -6.08 6.32 -7.28
N ILE A 162 -6.54 5.22 -7.86
CA ILE A 162 -6.83 3.98 -7.15
C ILE A 162 -5.89 2.89 -7.70
N THR A 163 -5.10 2.29 -6.81
CA THR A 163 -4.16 1.23 -7.18
C THR A 163 -4.52 -0.05 -6.45
N TYR A 164 -4.80 -1.11 -7.20
CA TYR A 164 -5.04 -2.47 -6.70
C TYR A 164 -3.79 -3.32 -6.91
N LEU A 165 -3.48 -4.18 -5.92
CA LEU A 165 -2.36 -5.11 -5.95
C LEU A 165 -2.84 -6.55 -6.02
N PHE A 166 -2.18 -7.35 -6.85
CA PHE A 166 -2.42 -8.80 -6.94
C PHE A 166 -1.12 -9.55 -7.16
N ASP A 167 -1.17 -10.87 -7.03
CA ASP A 167 -0.02 -11.78 -7.15
C ASP A 167 1.15 -11.35 -6.25
N LEU A 168 0.82 -10.88 -5.04
CA LEU A 168 1.78 -10.32 -4.10
C LEU A 168 2.70 -11.40 -3.55
N LYS A 169 4.02 -11.16 -3.62
CA LYS A 169 5.07 -11.98 -3.04
C LYS A 169 5.94 -11.12 -2.14
N LYS A 170 6.28 -11.63 -0.97
CA LYS A 170 7.14 -10.95 0.02
C LYS A 170 8.53 -11.56 0.06
N ASN A 171 9.49 -10.73 0.44
CA ASN A 171 10.87 -11.13 0.75
C ASN A 171 11.51 -11.95 -0.38
N ILE A 172 11.32 -11.48 -1.62
CA ILE A 172 11.93 -12.08 -2.81
C ILE A 172 13.41 -11.67 -2.91
N ASN A 173 14.20 -12.43 -3.66
CA ASN A 173 15.55 -12.02 -3.99
C ASN A 173 15.52 -10.85 -4.96
N VAL A 174 16.00 -9.68 -4.51
CA VAL A 174 16.07 -8.46 -5.32
C VAL A 174 17.50 -8.27 -5.84
N THR A 175 17.64 -7.98 -7.12
CA THR A 175 18.96 -7.78 -7.73
C THR A 175 19.57 -6.43 -7.30
N LYS A 176 20.89 -6.36 -7.14
CA LYS A 176 21.61 -5.16 -6.68
C LYS A 176 21.32 -3.90 -7.50
N ASN A 177 21.01 -4.05 -8.78
CA ASN A 177 20.77 -2.93 -9.70
C ASN A 177 19.27 -2.66 -9.97
N GLN A 178 18.37 -3.33 -9.28
CA GLN A 178 16.92 -3.24 -9.52
C GLN A 178 16.40 -1.80 -9.47
N PHE A 179 16.91 -0.99 -8.56
CA PHE A 179 16.47 0.37 -8.30
C PHE A 179 17.45 1.43 -8.83
N ARG A 180 18.30 1.05 -9.79
CA ARG A 180 19.16 2.01 -10.46
C ARG A 180 18.31 2.96 -11.30
N LEU A 181 18.50 4.26 -11.10
CA LEU A 181 17.79 5.26 -11.89
C LEU A 181 18.22 5.17 -13.35
N PRO A 182 17.27 5.21 -14.29
CA PRO A 182 17.61 5.29 -15.71
C PRO A 182 18.26 6.62 -16.01
N ASN A 183 19.18 6.62 -16.98
CA ASN A 183 19.73 7.86 -17.52
C ASN A 183 18.69 8.50 -18.47
N PRO A 184 18.64 9.85 -18.56
CA PRO A 184 17.93 10.50 -19.63
C PRO A 184 18.42 9.94 -20.96
N THR A 185 17.51 9.53 -21.84
CA THR A 185 17.87 9.18 -23.22
C THR A 185 18.33 10.46 -23.90
N ASN A 186 19.62 10.60 -24.16
CA ASN A 186 20.11 11.65 -25.05
C ASN A 186 19.55 11.37 -26.44
N ASN A 187 18.78 12.29 -26.96
CA ASN A 187 18.44 12.37 -28.39
C ASN A 187 19.63 12.91 -29.17
#